data_ac7ac2d09e96829a828e2acf03cc554c
#
_entry.id   ac7ac2d09e96829a828e2acf03cc554c
#
_cell.length_a   1.000
_cell.length_b   1.000
_cell.length_c   1.000
_cell.angle_alpha   90.00
_cell.angle_beta   90.00
_cell.angle_gamma   90.00
#
_symmetry.space_group_name_H-M   'P 1'
#
loop_
_entity.id
_entity.type
_entity.pdbx_description
1 polymer ?
#
loop_
_entity_poly.entity_id
_entity_poly.type
_entity_poly.pdbx_seq_one_letter_code
_entity_poly.pdbx_strand_id
1 'polypeptide(L)'
;MKRRDLILFLIIPSIAILSSCQHKPVAAPANPLLNAYDVEQSSDDPQRLISLNYQQAQGKRVFNNNCVWCHAGTTPAGPSNRSNLSPTPPLFTDGETFNSLSDDSMRNTITLGGSAMGKSAIMPPWGQTLTPDEIRAVLAYARAVAQPPYKASARPASP
;
A
#
# COMPACT_ATOMS: atom_id res chain seq x y z
N MET A 1 50.04 -59.00 -39.74
CA MET A 1 49.82 -58.72 -38.29
C MET A 1 48.95 -57.46 -38.16
N LYS A 2 47.72 -57.65 -37.72
CA LYS A 2 46.71 -56.59 -37.66
C LYS A 2 46.78 -55.83 -36.31
N ARG A 3 47.10 -54.54 -36.33
CA ARG A 3 46.94 -53.67 -35.17
C ARG A 3 45.49 -53.23 -35.11
N ARG A 4 44.83 -53.57 -34.03
CA ARG A 4 43.48 -53.13 -33.70
C ARG A 4 43.61 -51.91 -32.78
N ASP A 5 43.34 -50.76 -33.32
CA ASP A 5 43.29 -49.50 -32.56
C ASP A 5 42.02 -49.48 -31.70
N LEU A 6 42.25 -49.54 -30.38
CA LEU A 6 41.24 -49.49 -29.37
C LEU A 6 40.94 -47.96 -29.10
N ILE A 7 39.88 -47.40 -29.72
CA ILE A 7 39.45 -46.07 -29.44
C ILE A 7 38.66 -46.10 -28.13
N LEU A 8 39.28 -45.57 -27.10
CA LEU A 8 38.66 -45.38 -25.79
C LEU A 8 37.78 -44.13 -25.82
N PHE A 9 36.47 -44.28 -25.93
CA PHE A 9 35.50 -43.17 -25.79
C PHE A 9 35.43 -42.76 -24.32
N LEU A 10 36.06 -41.65 -23.97
CA LEU A 10 35.85 -40.97 -22.70
C LEU A 10 34.48 -40.25 -22.73
N ILE A 11 33.47 -40.88 -22.15
CA ILE A 11 32.19 -40.25 -21.88
C ILE A 11 32.35 -39.36 -20.65
N ILE A 12 32.43 -38.06 -20.87
CA ILE A 12 32.41 -37.07 -19.80
C ILE A 12 30.91 -36.83 -19.43
N PRO A 13 30.45 -37.17 -18.23
CA PRO A 13 29.12 -36.82 -17.84
C PRO A 13 29.07 -35.31 -17.60
N SER A 14 28.39 -34.57 -18.46
CA SER A 14 28.05 -33.18 -18.23
C SER A 14 27.06 -33.10 -17.05
N ILE A 15 27.59 -32.83 -15.87
CA ILE A 15 26.77 -32.50 -14.70
C ILE A 15 26.22 -31.10 -14.93
N ALA A 16 24.98 -31.01 -15.41
CA ALA A 16 24.23 -29.78 -15.44
C ALA A 16 23.92 -29.37 -14.00
N ILE A 17 24.65 -28.40 -13.48
CA ILE A 17 24.35 -27.75 -12.21
C ILE A 17 23.09 -26.86 -12.44
N LEU A 18 21.94 -27.45 -12.20
CA LEU A 18 20.69 -26.71 -12.07
C LEU A 18 20.79 -25.85 -10.79
N SER A 19 21.23 -24.61 -10.95
CA SER A 19 21.18 -23.61 -9.89
C SER A 19 19.72 -23.31 -9.61
N SER A 20 19.12 -24.10 -8.73
CA SER A 20 17.77 -23.84 -8.21
C SER A 20 17.81 -22.53 -7.44
N CYS A 21 17.19 -21.49 -8.00
CA CYS A 21 16.87 -20.29 -7.23
C CYS A 21 15.90 -20.71 -6.12
N GLN A 22 16.44 -21.08 -4.98
CA GLN A 22 15.65 -21.31 -3.77
C GLN A 22 15.15 -19.94 -3.30
N HIS A 23 13.97 -19.55 -3.72
CA HIS A 23 13.20 -18.55 -3.00
C HIS A 23 13.01 -19.10 -1.59
N LYS A 24 13.68 -18.48 -0.62
CA LYS A 24 13.37 -18.75 0.79
C LYS A 24 11.88 -18.44 0.96
N PRO A 25 11.05 -19.39 1.39
CA PRO A 25 9.66 -19.08 1.69
C PRO A 25 9.68 -18.01 2.76
N VAL A 26 9.06 -16.87 2.46
CA VAL A 26 8.75 -15.85 3.47
C VAL A 26 7.88 -16.56 4.51
N ALA A 27 8.35 -16.60 5.75
CA ALA A 27 7.60 -17.22 6.83
C ALA A 27 6.18 -16.63 6.83
N ALA A 28 5.17 -17.49 6.74
CA ALA A 28 3.79 -17.05 6.85
C ALA A 28 3.63 -16.31 8.19
N PRO A 29 2.88 -15.20 8.26
CA PRO A 29 2.66 -14.47 9.51
C PRO A 29 2.15 -15.45 10.58
N ALA A 30 2.63 -15.28 11.82
CA ALA A 30 2.34 -16.17 12.93
C ALA A 30 0.83 -16.30 13.25
N ASN A 31 -0.01 -15.44 12.70
CA ASN A 31 -1.46 -15.50 12.77
C ASN A 31 -2.04 -15.83 11.38
N PRO A 32 -2.52 -17.07 11.15
CA PRO A 32 -3.08 -17.47 9.86
C PRO A 32 -4.37 -16.71 9.45
N LEU A 33 -4.95 -15.93 10.36
CA LEU A 33 -6.13 -15.10 10.09
C LEU A 33 -5.76 -13.72 9.54
N LEU A 34 -4.49 -13.30 9.60
CA LEU A 34 -4.02 -12.04 9.05
C LEU A 34 -3.61 -12.23 7.59
N ASN A 35 -4.29 -11.55 6.69
CA ASN A 35 -3.89 -11.45 5.29
C ASN A 35 -3.23 -10.10 5.00
N ALA A 36 -2.71 -9.91 3.78
CA ALA A 36 -2.01 -8.68 3.39
C ALA A 36 -2.84 -7.39 3.52
N TYR A 37 -4.16 -7.50 3.64
CA TYR A 37 -5.05 -6.35 3.83
C TYR A 37 -5.34 -6.05 5.29
N ASP A 38 -5.05 -6.98 6.20
CA ASP A 38 -5.30 -6.80 7.64
C ASP A 38 -4.11 -6.18 8.36
N VAL A 39 -3.00 -5.98 7.67
CA VAL A 39 -1.79 -5.36 8.20
C VAL A 39 -1.23 -4.30 7.25
N GLU A 40 -0.56 -3.31 7.82
CA GLU A 40 0.20 -2.30 7.08
C GLU A 40 1.56 -2.12 7.74
N GLN A 41 2.59 -1.84 6.93
CA GLN A 41 3.89 -1.49 7.46
C GLN A 41 3.90 -0.02 7.90
N SER A 42 4.44 0.26 9.09
CA SER A 42 4.54 1.63 9.56
C SER A 42 5.54 2.41 8.72
N SER A 43 5.24 3.67 8.41
CA SER A 43 6.14 4.53 7.64
C SER A 43 7.31 5.09 8.44
N ASP A 44 7.18 5.14 9.77
CA ASP A 44 8.22 5.62 10.69
C ASP A 44 9.08 4.48 11.26
N ASP A 45 8.58 3.25 11.22
CA ASP A 45 9.29 2.05 11.67
C ASP A 45 8.96 0.87 10.75
N PRO A 46 9.84 0.54 9.79
CA PRO A 46 9.61 -0.56 8.85
C PRO A 46 9.46 -1.95 9.48
N GLN A 47 9.84 -2.12 10.74
CA GLN A 47 9.68 -3.40 11.46
C GLN A 47 8.34 -3.49 12.21
N ARG A 48 7.66 -2.36 12.37
CA ARG A 48 6.37 -2.30 13.06
C ARG A 48 5.23 -2.53 12.07
N LEU A 49 4.38 -3.49 12.37
CA LEU A 49 3.14 -3.73 11.64
C LEU A 49 1.97 -3.06 12.36
N ILE A 50 1.14 -2.37 11.60
CA ILE A 50 -0.12 -1.78 12.03
C ILE A 50 -1.20 -2.80 11.71
N SER A 51 -1.87 -3.33 12.74
CA SER A 51 -3.05 -4.18 12.54
C SER A 51 -4.24 -3.33 12.13
N LEU A 52 -4.89 -3.67 11.04
CA LEU A 52 -6.04 -2.99 10.51
C LEU A 52 -7.33 -3.73 10.93
N ASN A 53 -8.32 -2.99 11.38
CA ASN A 53 -9.66 -3.56 11.53
C ASN A 53 -10.33 -3.74 10.16
N TYR A 54 -11.50 -4.39 10.13
CA TYR A 54 -12.21 -4.70 8.88
C TYR A 54 -12.45 -3.45 8.01
N GLN A 55 -12.92 -2.34 8.59
CA GLN A 55 -13.17 -1.11 7.86
C GLN A 55 -11.89 -0.51 7.30
N GLN A 56 -10.80 -0.47 8.07
CA GLN A 56 -9.49 0.00 7.63
C GLN A 56 -8.91 -0.87 6.51
N ALA A 57 -9.08 -2.20 6.61
CA ALA A 57 -8.67 -3.14 5.58
C ALA A 57 -9.45 -2.93 4.26
N GLN A 58 -10.76 -2.65 4.33
CA GLN A 58 -11.54 -2.23 3.16
C GLN A 58 -11.01 -0.90 2.60
N GLY A 59 -10.69 0.05 3.47
CA GLY A 59 -10.10 1.33 3.09
C GLY A 59 -8.75 1.17 2.38
N LYS A 60 -7.91 0.24 2.81
CA LYS A 60 -6.66 -0.11 2.13
C LYS A 60 -6.91 -0.59 0.69
N ARG A 61 -7.95 -1.40 0.46
CA ARG A 61 -8.33 -1.83 -0.90
C ARG A 61 -8.76 -0.66 -1.77
N VAL A 62 -9.62 0.22 -1.23
CA VAL A 62 -10.06 1.44 -1.95
C VAL A 62 -8.85 2.31 -2.27
N PHE A 63 -7.95 2.52 -1.31
CA PHE A 63 -6.72 3.29 -1.49
C PHE A 63 -5.85 2.73 -2.62
N ASN A 64 -5.59 1.43 -2.61
CA ASN A 64 -4.74 0.79 -3.62
C ASN A 64 -5.34 0.85 -5.04
N ASN A 65 -6.66 0.86 -5.14
CA ASN A 65 -7.33 0.90 -6.44
C ASN A 65 -7.49 2.32 -7.01
N ASN A 66 -7.61 3.35 -6.13
CA ASN A 66 -8.05 4.67 -6.58
C ASN A 66 -7.13 5.81 -6.17
N CYS A 67 -6.33 5.67 -5.11
CA CYS A 67 -5.63 6.79 -4.47
C CYS A 67 -4.11 6.68 -4.51
N VAL A 68 -3.59 5.44 -4.52
CA VAL A 68 -2.16 5.13 -4.39
C VAL A 68 -1.29 5.85 -5.42
N TRP A 69 -1.81 6.02 -6.65
CA TRP A 69 -1.08 6.64 -7.74
C TRP A 69 -0.66 8.09 -7.46
N CYS A 70 -1.44 8.82 -6.65
CA CYS A 70 -1.18 10.21 -6.29
C CYS A 70 -0.80 10.39 -4.81
N HIS A 71 -1.20 9.49 -3.92
CA HIS A 71 -1.07 9.66 -2.48
C HIS A 71 -0.10 8.68 -1.79
N ALA A 72 0.70 7.94 -2.57
CA ALA A 72 1.81 7.12 -2.08
C ALA A 72 3.14 7.56 -2.70
N GLY A 73 4.27 7.17 -2.09
CA GLY A 73 5.60 7.33 -2.67
C GLY A 73 5.86 6.30 -3.78
N THR A 74 5.37 5.08 -3.57
CA THR A 74 5.50 3.95 -4.49
C THR A 74 4.16 3.21 -4.63
N THR A 75 4.03 2.44 -5.71
CA THR A 75 2.91 1.54 -5.96
C THR A 75 3.45 0.12 -6.17
N PRO A 76 2.64 -0.93 -6.16
CA PRO A 76 3.09 -2.27 -6.50
C PRO A 76 3.73 -2.39 -7.90
N ALA A 77 3.41 -1.47 -8.81
CA ALA A 77 3.97 -1.42 -10.16
C ALA A 77 5.22 -0.54 -10.29
N GLY A 78 5.68 0.10 -9.22
CA GLY A 78 6.83 1.00 -9.22
C GLY A 78 6.54 2.38 -8.64
N PRO A 79 7.31 3.42 -9.00
CA PRO A 79 7.09 4.77 -8.50
C PRO A 79 5.70 5.30 -8.81
N SER A 80 5.10 6.04 -7.87
CA SER A 80 3.84 6.74 -8.11
C SER A 80 4.06 7.98 -8.99
N ASN A 81 2.96 8.61 -9.41
CA ASN A 81 3.02 9.87 -10.16
C ASN A 81 3.07 11.12 -9.24
N ARG A 82 3.12 10.92 -7.92
CA ARG A 82 2.99 11.98 -6.92
C ARG A 82 3.96 13.14 -7.14
N SER A 83 5.23 12.86 -7.40
CA SER A 83 6.29 13.86 -7.59
C SER A 83 6.12 14.72 -8.84
N ASN A 84 5.33 14.26 -9.81
CA ASN A 84 5.05 14.98 -11.06
C ASN A 84 3.81 15.89 -10.96
N LEU A 85 3.11 15.89 -9.81
CA LEU A 85 1.90 16.67 -9.60
C LEU A 85 2.22 17.98 -8.88
N SER A 86 1.56 19.08 -9.31
CA SER A 86 1.68 20.39 -8.67
C SER A 86 0.28 20.97 -8.38
N PRO A 87 -0.04 21.27 -7.10
CA PRO A 87 0.76 21.00 -5.92
C PRO A 87 0.91 19.49 -5.66
N THR A 88 2.04 19.09 -5.06
CA THR A 88 2.28 17.69 -4.70
C THR A 88 1.25 17.22 -3.66
N PRO A 89 0.47 16.15 -3.92
CA PRO A 89 -0.50 15.64 -2.96
C PRO A 89 0.17 15.13 -1.68
N PRO A 90 -0.45 15.26 -0.50
CA PRO A 90 0.09 14.69 0.74
C PRO A 90 0.08 13.15 0.67
N LEU A 91 1.07 12.51 1.31
CA LEU A 91 1.05 11.07 1.52
C LEU A 91 -0.04 10.71 2.55
N PHE A 92 -0.69 9.56 2.41
CA PHE A 92 -1.62 9.08 3.45
C PHE A 92 -0.93 8.85 4.80
N THR A 93 0.37 8.60 4.78
CA THR A 93 1.20 8.50 5.98
C THR A 93 1.59 9.85 6.59
N ASP A 94 1.33 10.98 5.92
CA ASP A 94 1.60 12.33 6.43
C ASP A 94 0.57 12.71 7.49
N GLY A 95 0.84 12.31 8.73
CA GLY A 95 -0.03 12.56 9.87
C GLY A 95 -0.09 14.04 10.27
N GLU A 96 0.92 14.84 10.02
CA GLU A 96 0.86 16.28 10.30
C GLU A 96 -0.23 16.93 9.46
N THR A 97 -0.28 16.65 8.17
CA THR A 97 -1.31 17.16 7.27
C THR A 97 -2.68 16.54 7.59
N PHE A 98 -2.78 15.20 7.60
CA PHE A 98 -4.08 14.55 7.73
C PHE A 98 -4.73 14.72 9.10
N ASN A 99 -3.94 14.74 10.19
CA ASN A 99 -4.49 14.90 11.53
C ASN A 99 -4.98 16.33 11.82
N SER A 100 -4.53 17.32 11.05
CA SER A 100 -5.04 18.69 11.14
C SER A 100 -6.43 18.86 10.52
N LEU A 101 -6.87 17.93 9.68
CA LEU A 101 -8.14 17.97 8.98
C LEU A 101 -9.23 17.24 9.79
N SER A 102 -10.45 17.79 9.80
CA SER A 102 -11.61 17.05 10.32
C SER A 102 -12.02 15.92 9.36
N ASP A 103 -12.68 14.90 9.91
CA ASP A 103 -13.23 13.81 9.09
C ASP A 103 -14.23 14.30 8.06
N ASP A 104 -15.01 15.32 8.39
CA ASP A 104 -15.96 15.95 7.47
C ASP A 104 -15.25 16.66 6.32
N SER A 105 -14.17 17.38 6.61
CA SER A 105 -13.37 18.05 5.59
C SER A 105 -12.72 17.02 4.64
N MET A 106 -12.16 15.94 5.19
CA MET A 106 -11.57 14.87 4.39
C MET A 106 -12.62 14.16 3.54
N ARG A 107 -13.77 13.80 4.14
CA ARG A 107 -14.88 13.17 3.44
C ARG A 107 -15.39 14.04 2.29
N ASN A 108 -15.61 15.33 2.53
CA ASN A 108 -16.07 16.27 1.51
C ASN A 108 -15.04 16.44 0.39
N THR A 109 -13.74 16.49 0.73
CA THR A 109 -12.67 16.55 -0.28
C THR A 109 -12.67 15.30 -1.17
N ILE A 110 -12.84 14.12 -0.61
CA ILE A 110 -12.92 12.87 -1.40
C ILE A 110 -14.21 12.87 -2.24
N THR A 111 -15.34 13.22 -1.65
CA THR A 111 -16.64 13.15 -2.32
C THR A 111 -16.77 14.16 -3.46
N LEU A 112 -16.38 15.42 -3.21
CA LEU A 112 -16.62 16.56 -4.11
C LEU A 112 -15.41 16.93 -4.96
N GLY A 113 -14.24 16.33 -4.66
CA GLY A 113 -12.98 16.67 -5.30
C GLY A 113 -12.32 17.92 -4.74
N GLY A 114 -11.03 18.11 -5.10
CA GLY A 114 -10.23 19.20 -4.57
C GLY A 114 -10.75 20.58 -4.93
N SER A 115 -11.19 20.80 -6.17
CA SER A 115 -11.70 22.10 -6.63
C SER A 115 -12.87 22.62 -5.79
N ALA A 116 -13.83 21.77 -5.45
CA ALA A 116 -14.98 22.14 -4.65
C ALA A 116 -14.60 22.56 -3.21
N MET A 117 -13.43 22.18 -2.77
CA MET A 117 -12.91 22.46 -1.42
C MET A 117 -11.81 23.54 -1.42
N GLY A 118 -11.66 24.29 -2.52
CA GLY A 118 -10.60 25.31 -2.68
C GLY A 118 -9.19 24.72 -2.72
N LYS A 119 -9.06 23.44 -3.13
CA LYS A 119 -7.81 22.70 -3.27
C LYS A 119 -7.51 22.43 -4.74
N SER A 120 -6.52 21.59 -5.01
CA SER A 120 -6.12 21.26 -6.38
C SER A 120 -7.23 20.54 -7.16
N ALA A 121 -7.47 21.00 -8.40
CA ALA A 121 -8.37 20.34 -9.34
C ALA A 121 -7.88 18.95 -9.82
N ILE A 122 -6.63 18.62 -9.54
CA ILE A 122 -6.05 17.29 -9.86
C ILE A 122 -6.70 16.20 -9.01
N MET A 123 -7.17 16.51 -7.82
CA MET A 123 -7.95 15.59 -6.98
C MET A 123 -9.39 15.51 -7.52
N PRO A 124 -9.78 14.41 -8.19
CA PRO A 124 -11.11 14.30 -8.78
C PRO A 124 -12.20 14.07 -7.72
N PRO A 125 -13.49 14.32 -8.05
CA PRO A 125 -14.62 13.95 -7.20
C PRO A 125 -14.87 12.45 -7.28
N TRP A 126 -14.82 11.76 -6.14
CA TRP A 126 -15.04 10.31 -6.06
C TRP A 126 -16.47 9.93 -5.66
N GLY A 127 -17.32 10.89 -5.29
CA GLY A 127 -18.66 10.62 -4.76
C GLY A 127 -19.63 9.95 -5.73
N GLN A 128 -19.33 9.93 -7.04
CA GLN A 128 -20.12 9.20 -8.03
C GLN A 128 -19.54 7.82 -8.36
N THR A 129 -18.30 7.54 -7.92
CA THR A 129 -17.59 6.28 -8.21
C THR A 129 -17.53 5.40 -6.96
N LEU A 130 -17.31 6.02 -5.80
CA LEU A 130 -17.23 5.32 -4.52
C LEU A 130 -18.53 5.50 -3.73
N THR A 131 -18.95 4.43 -3.08
CA THR A 131 -20.06 4.46 -2.14
C THR A 131 -19.69 5.26 -0.87
N PRO A 132 -20.65 5.78 -0.11
CA PRO A 132 -20.38 6.43 1.17
C PRO A 132 -19.62 5.52 2.15
N ASP A 133 -19.80 4.19 2.10
CA ASP A 133 -19.10 3.24 2.95
C ASP A 133 -17.63 3.10 2.53
N GLU A 134 -17.34 3.06 1.25
CA GLU A 134 -15.96 3.06 0.73
C GLU A 134 -15.22 4.36 1.06
N ILE A 135 -15.90 5.50 0.97
CA ILE A 135 -15.34 6.80 1.39
C ILE A 135 -15.03 6.81 2.90
N ARG A 136 -15.93 6.28 3.74
CA ARG A 136 -15.66 6.13 5.17
C ARG A 136 -14.50 5.16 5.44
N ALA A 137 -14.42 4.08 4.67
CA ALA A 137 -13.36 3.09 4.82
C ALA A 137 -11.98 3.65 4.48
N VAL A 138 -11.84 4.37 3.35
CA VAL A 138 -10.55 4.94 2.95
C VAL A 138 -10.11 6.05 3.92
N LEU A 139 -11.05 6.80 4.50
CA LEU A 139 -10.75 7.76 5.55
C LEU A 139 -10.24 7.07 6.83
N ALA A 140 -10.90 5.98 7.24
CA ALA A 140 -10.46 5.19 8.39
C ALA A 140 -9.07 4.59 8.17
N TYR A 141 -8.75 4.17 6.95
CA TYR A 141 -7.41 3.71 6.59
C TYR A 141 -6.37 4.84 6.68
N ALA A 142 -6.67 6.02 6.12
CA ALA A 142 -5.78 7.18 6.21
C ALA A 142 -5.44 7.53 7.69
N ARG A 143 -6.44 7.47 8.58
CA ARG A 143 -6.23 7.69 10.03
C ARG A 143 -5.36 6.61 10.68
N ALA A 144 -5.47 5.36 10.20
CA ALA A 144 -4.70 4.24 10.75
C ALA A 144 -3.22 4.31 10.40
N VAL A 145 -2.89 4.76 9.18
CA VAL A 145 -1.50 4.78 8.69
C VAL A 145 -0.78 6.10 8.91
N ALA A 146 -1.47 7.13 9.35
CA ALA A 146 -0.93 8.46 9.61
C ALA A 146 0.20 8.42 10.66
N GLN A 147 1.30 9.11 10.39
CA GLN A 147 2.41 9.29 11.31
C GLN A 147 2.76 10.79 11.41
N PRO A 148 2.70 11.40 12.61
CA PRO A 148 2.35 10.78 13.90
C PRO A 148 0.91 10.23 13.94
N PRO A 149 0.64 9.25 14.84
CA PRO A 149 -0.66 8.61 14.90
C PRO A 149 -1.81 9.59 15.16
N TYR A 150 -2.95 9.34 14.52
CA TYR A 150 -4.16 10.11 14.76
C TYR A 150 -4.67 9.93 16.20
N LYS A 151 -4.87 11.05 16.88
CA LYS A 151 -5.51 11.09 18.19
C LYS A 151 -6.88 11.73 18.01
N ALA A 152 -7.95 10.94 18.06
CA ALA A 152 -9.29 11.48 18.07
C ALA A 152 -9.41 12.47 19.24
N SER A 153 -9.77 13.72 18.95
CA SER A 153 -10.14 14.64 20.02
C SER A 153 -11.36 14.06 20.73
N ALA A 154 -11.31 14.00 22.07
CA ALA A 154 -12.49 13.61 22.84
C ALA A 154 -13.63 14.56 22.42
N ARG A 155 -14.69 14.00 21.81
CA ARG A 155 -15.89 14.78 21.52
C ARG A 155 -16.40 15.29 22.86
N PRO A 156 -16.60 16.61 23.07
CA PRO A 156 -17.25 17.06 24.28
C PRO A 156 -18.58 16.31 24.40
N ALA A 157 -18.83 15.73 25.59
CA ALA A 157 -20.11 15.07 25.85
C ALA A 157 -21.21 16.10 25.53
N SER A 158 -22.12 15.72 24.65
CA SER A 158 -23.29 16.57 24.36
C SER A 158 -24.06 16.72 25.66
N PRO A 159 -24.48 17.95 26.03
CA PRO A 159 -25.25 18.20 27.24
C PRO A 159 -26.60 17.50 27.24
#